data_103e8cede98e9bf65a533071a4caa44f
#
_entry.id   103e8cede98e9bf65a533071a4caa44f
#
_cell.length_a   1.000
_cell.length_b   1.000
_cell.length_c   1.000
_cell.angle_alpha   90.00
_cell.angle_beta   90.00
_cell.angle_gamma   90.00
#
_symmetry.space_group_name_H-M   'P 1'
#
loop_
_entity.id
_entity.type
_entity.pdbx_description
1 polymer ?
#
loop_
_entity_poly.entity_id
_entity_poly.type
_entity_poly.pdbx_seq_one_letter_code
_entity_poly.pdbx_strand_id
1 'polypeptide(L)'
;NRYYDPLQGRYITQDPIGLSGGWNLYQYPLNPVHKVDPLGLSAWDDAKSGACHEGICRLFSVFIGPDKFDSTDDAAFEALKKTNGHSICQGVEHAGLVCKDKNNKYFYTPPKQGNVNTSYPFESPCPNGTETVAMYHTHGSDSNGVYGDEVFSPADKELSKNKAISSYLGTPKGSFQKVEPNGDQPMNKSGLPSQCRVHANGEIY
;
A
#
# COMPACT_ATOMS: atom_id res chain seq x y z
N ASN A 1 -15.73 18.75 11.68
CA ASN A 1 -16.18 18.22 12.98
C ASN A 1 -15.70 19.07 14.18
N ARG A 2 -14.85 20.07 13.96
CA ARG A 2 -14.40 21.03 14.98
C ARG A 2 -14.60 22.45 14.48
N TYR A 3 -14.83 23.41 15.41
CA TYR A 3 -14.90 24.84 15.10
C TYR A 3 -13.50 25.46 15.25
N TYR A 4 -13.02 26.10 14.20
CA TYR A 4 -11.73 26.77 14.16
C TYR A 4 -11.88 28.27 14.46
N ASP A 5 -11.03 28.79 15.35
CA ASP A 5 -10.95 30.24 15.63
C ASP A 5 -9.70 30.82 14.93
N PRO A 6 -9.87 31.60 13.87
CA PRO A 6 -8.76 32.20 13.14
C PRO A 6 -7.97 33.24 13.95
N LEU A 7 -8.57 33.82 14.99
CA LEU A 7 -7.90 34.80 15.85
C LEU A 7 -6.95 34.11 16.85
N GLN A 8 -7.28 32.90 17.27
CA GLN A 8 -6.45 32.09 18.16
C GLN A 8 -5.57 31.08 17.42
N GLY A 9 -5.79 30.85 16.14
CA GLY A 9 -5.06 29.89 15.32
C GLY A 9 -5.25 28.43 15.75
N ARG A 10 -6.37 28.08 16.39
CA ARG A 10 -6.64 26.75 16.94
C ARG A 10 -8.13 26.39 16.89
N TYR A 11 -8.43 25.12 17.10
CA TYR A 11 -9.80 24.69 17.36
C TYR A 11 -10.29 25.16 18.72
N ILE A 12 -11.59 25.49 18.83
CA ILE A 12 -12.26 25.88 20.09
C ILE A 12 -13.09 24.73 20.70
N THR A 13 -13.24 23.64 19.95
CA THR A 13 -13.86 22.38 20.44
C THR A 13 -12.80 21.31 20.53
N GLN A 14 -12.94 20.38 21.50
CA GLN A 14 -12.05 19.26 21.64
C GLN A 14 -12.12 18.31 20.43
N ASP A 15 -11.02 17.61 20.19
CA ASP A 15 -10.97 16.61 19.16
C ASP A 15 -11.94 15.46 19.45
N PRO A 16 -12.91 15.14 18.58
CA PRO A 16 -13.85 14.05 18.81
C PRO A 16 -13.18 12.66 18.85
N ILE A 17 -11.97 12.52 18.31
CA ILE A 17 -11.18 11.28 18.42
C ILE A 17 -10.20 11.31 19.60
N GLY A 18 -10.24 12.35 20.42
CA GLY A 18 -9.44 12.48 21.63
C GLY A 18 -7.93 12.46 21.35
N LEU A 19 -7.16 11.81 22.21
CA LEU A 19 -5.70 11.71 22.10
C LEU A 19 -5.22 10.94 20.85
N SER A 20 -6.10 10.28 20.13
CA SER A 20 -5.78 9.64 18.84
C SER A 20 -5.50 10.66 17.74
N GLY A 21 -5.96 11.91 17.87
CA GLY A 21 -5.64 13.05 17.01
C GLY A 21 -4.40 13.85 17.46
N GLY A 22 -3.75 13.44 18.54
CA GLY A 22 -2.57 14.11 19.13
C GLY A 22 -2.76 14.53 20.58
N TRP A 23 -1.65 14.88 21.24
CA TRP A 23 -1.64 15.26 22.66
C TRP A 23 -2.38 16.57 22.96
N ASN A 24 -2.51 17.46 21.96
CA ASN A 24 -3.23 18.72 22.10
C ASN A 24 -4.58 18.64 21.38
N LEU A 25 -5.65 18.41 22.13
CA LEU A 25 -7.02 18.24 21.65
C LEU A 25 -7.58 19.46 20.88
N TYR A 26 -6.91 20.62 20.93
CA TYR A 26 -7.30 21.87 20.28
C TYR A 26 -6.35 22.27 19.15
N GLN A 27 -5.35 21.46 18.84
CA GLN A 27 -4.32 21.81 17.87
C GLN A 27 -4.92 21.88 16.44
N TYR A 28 -4.60 22.98 15.73
CA TYR A 28 -4.69 23.11 14.28
C TYR A 28 -3.27 22.99 13.69
N PRO A 29 -3.11 22.49 12.45
CA PRO A 29 -1.80 22.35 11.84
C PRO A 29 -0.95 23.62 11.93
N LEU A 30 0.30 23.47 12.38
CA LEU A 30 1.23 24.60 12.60
C LEU A 30 1.63 25.33 11.31
N ASN A 31 1.42 24.70 10.15
CA ASN A 31 1.69 25.29 8.84
C ASN A 31 0.45 25.16 7.93
N PRO A 32 -0.53 26.08 8.05
CA PRO A 32 -1.78 26.00 7.30
C PRO A 32 -1.64 26.25 5.78
N VAL A 33 -0.46 26.67 5.32
CA VAL A 33 -0.16 26.83 3.89
C VAL A 33 0.13 25.47 3.23
N HIS A 34 0.70 24.52 3.97
CA HIS A 34 1.10 23.19 3.50
C HIS A 34 0.29 22.06 4.12
N LYS A 35 -0.36 22.32 5.26
CA LYS A 35 -1.10 21.31 6.03
C LYS A 35 -2.51 21.81 6.32
N VAL A 36 -3.50 21.05 5.93
CA VAL A 36 -4.92 21.33 6.23
C VAL A 36 -5.52 20.10 6.94
N ASP A 37 -6.47 20.36 7.83
CA ASP A 37 -7.25 19.32 8.50
C ASP A 37 -8.73 19.47 8.09
N PRO A 38 -9.14 18.94 6.92
CA PRO A 38 -10.46 19.17 6.35
C PRO A 38 -11.62 18.61 7.18
N LEU A 39 -11.33 17.61 8.03
CA LEU A 39 -12.34 16.96 8.88
C LEU A 39 -12.25 17.39 10.34
N GLY A 40 -11.23 18.16 10.72
CA GLY A 40 -10.99 18.52 12.11
C GLY A 40 -10.66 17.31 12.99
N LEU A 41 -9.87 16.35 12.46
CA LEU A 41 -9.47 15.12 13.16
C LEU A 41 -7.95 14.93 13.16
N SER A 42 -7.25 15.28 12.08
CA SER A 42 -5.78 15.22 11.98
C SER A 42 -5.26 16.03 10.79
N ALA A 43 -3.97 16.38 10.77
CA ALA A 43 -3.37 17.06 9.63
C ALA A 43 -3.23 16.16 8.41
N TRP A 44 -3.45 16.72 7.21
CA TRP A 44 -3.48 16.01 5.92
C TRP A 44 -2.21 15.20 5.59
N ASP A 45 -1.03 15.64 6.04
CA ASP A 45 0.23 14.93 5.76
C ASP A 45 0.34 13.59 6.49
N ASP A 46 -0.30 13.45 7.66
CA ASP A 46 -0.29 12.21 8.42
C ASP A 46 -1.08 11.10 7.68
N ALA A 47 -2.08 11.48 6.90
CA ALA A 47 -2.84 10.55 6.05
C ALA A 47 -2.03 10.05 4.83
N LYS A 48 -1.06 10.83 4.33
CA LYS A 48 -0.18 10.44 3.19
C LYS A 48 1.06 9.66 3.61
N SER A 49 1.52 9.83 4.85
CA SER A 49 2.77 9.21 5.32
C SER A 49 2.63 7.77 5.82
N GLY A 50 1.42 7.19 5.79
CA GLY A 50 1.18 5.84 6.32
C GLY A 50 1.25 5.73 7.85
N ALA A 51 1.50 6.84 8.56
CA ALA A 51 1.56 6.91 10.02
C ALA A 51 0.16 6.95 10.68
N CYS A 52 -0.79 6.22 10.12
CA CYS A 52 -2.13 6.18 10.67
C CYS A 52 -2.29 5.01 11.64
N HIS A 53 -2.77 5.25 12.85
CA HIS A 53 -3.30 4.20 13.73
C HIS A 53 -4.48 3.47 13.03
N GLU A 54 -4.51 2.14 13.12
CA GLU A 54 -5.38 1.21 12.35
C GLU A 54 -6.87 1.58 12.19
N GLY A 55 -7.42 2.42 13.07
CA GLY A 55 -8.85 2.81 13.02
C GLY A 55 -9.16 4.02 12.12
N ILE A 56 -8.22 4.94 11.94
CA ILE A 56 -8.47 6.25 11.30
C ILE A 56 -8.18 6.20 9.80
N CYS A 57 -7.17 5.44 9.38
CA CYS A 57 -6.89 5.23 7.95
C CYS A 57 -8.05 4.59 7.20
N ARG A 58 -8.81 3.73 7.87
CA ARG A 58 -9.98 3.06 7.28
C ARG A 58 -11.12 4.06 6.98
N LEU A 59 -11.26 5.10 7.80
CA LEU A 59 -12.25 6.17 7.57
C LEU A 59 -11.80 7.13 6.44
N PHE A 60 -10.50 7.41 6.34
CA PHE A 60 -9.97 8.32 5.31
C PHE A 60 -9.89 7.68 3.93
N SER A 61 -9.57 6.40 3.82
CA SER A 61 -9.58 5.67 2.54
C SER A 61 -10.98 5.62 1.91
N VAL A 62 -12.05 5.71 2.73
CA VAL A 62 -13.44 5.79 2.25
C VAL A 62 -13.76 7.15 1.61
N PHE A 63 -13.10 8.24 2.05
CA PHE A 63 -13.40 9.60 1.57
C PHE A 63 -12.49 10.09 0.43
N ILE A 64 -11.21 9.67 0.39
CA ILE A 64 -10.26 10.12 -0.64
C ILE A 64 -10.16 9.10 -1.78
N GLY A 65 -10.53 7.86 -1.50
CA GLY A 65 -10.33 6.73 -2.41
C GLY A 65 -8.84 6.37 -2.56
N PRO A 66 -8.54 5.20 -3.10
CA PRO A 66 -7.17 4.80 -3.40
C PRO A 66 -6.58 5.67 -4.52
N ASP A 67 -5.25 5.86 -4.51
CA ASP A 67 -4.54 6.47 -5.64
C ASP A 67 -4.96 5.79 -6.94
N LYS A 68 -5.22 6.59 -7.99
CA LYS A 68 -5.69 6.10 -9.29
C LYS A 68 -4.57 6.17 -10.32
N PHE A 69 -4.43 5.12 -11.08
CA PHE A 69 -3.40 4.94 -12.10
C PHE A 69 -4.03 4.75 -13.48
N ASP A 70 -3.25 5.01 -14.52
CA ASP A 70 -3.70 4.87 -15.91
C ASP A 70 -3.46 3.46 -16.47
N SER A 71 -2.62 2.67 -15.80
CA SER A 71 -2.32 1.29 -16.19
C SER A 71 -2.28 0.34 -14.99
N THR A 72 -2.46 -0.94 -15.28
CA THR A 72 -2.26 -2.04 -14.32
C THR A 72 -0.82 -2.09 -13.82
N ASP A 73 0.14 -1.84 -14.73
CA ASP A 73 1.57 -1.88 -14.44
C ASP A 73 1.96 -0.78 -13.42
N ASP A 74 1.43 0.44 -13.58
CA ASP A 74 1.72 1.55 -12.66
C ASP A 74 1.11 1.31 -11.28
N ALA A 75 -0.12 0.80 -11.23
CA ALA A 75 -0.78 0.46 -9.97
C ALA A 75 -0.02 -0.65 -9.22
N ALA A 76 0.39 -1.70 -9.93
CA ALA A 76 1.17 -2.80 -9.34
C ALA A 76 2.57 -2.35 -8.91
N PHE A 77 3.23 -1.51 -9.71
CA PHE A 77 4.54 -0.97 -9.36
C PHE A 77 4.49 -0.14 -8.08
N GLU A 78 3.51 0.74 -7.95
CA GLU A 78 3.37 1.58 -6.75
C GLU A 78 2.98 0.75 -5.52
N ALA A 79 2.13 -0.29 -5.68
CA ALA A 79 1.83 -1.24 -4.61
C ALA A 79 3.10 -1.93 -4.10
N LEU A 80 3.89 -2.48 -5.02
CA LEU A 80 5.13 -3.19 -4.68
C LEU A 80 6.21 -2.26 -4.15
N LYS A 81 6.31 -1.02 -4.66
CA LYS A 81 7.25 -0.02 -4.17
C LYS A 81 7.00 0.34 -2.70
N LYS A 82 5.73 0.42 -2.29
CA LYS A 82 5.35 0.66 -0.88
C LYS A 82 5.51 -0.58 0.01
N THR A 83 5.44 -1.78 -0.57
CA THR A 83 5.34 -3.03 0.20
C THR A 83 6.67 -3.78 0.30
N ASN A 84 7.53 -3.68 -0.73
CA ASN A 84 8.72 -4.54 -0.84
C ASN A 84 9.71 -4.32 0.31
N GLY A 85 9.94 -3.07 0.74
CA GLY A 85 10.80 -2.78 1.89
C GLY A 85 10.29 -3.42 3.18
N HIS A 86 8.99 -3.37 3.43
CA HIS A 86 8.36 -4.04 4.59
C HIS A 86 8.52 -5.55 4.53
N SER A 87 8.28 -6.13 3.36
CA SER A 87 8.45 -7.57 3.11
C SER A 87 9.87 -8.04 3.41
N ILE A 88 10.88 -7.30 2.92
CA ILE A 88 12.30 -7.59 3.19
C ILE A 88 12.61 -7.48 4.69
N CYS A 89 12.13 -6.42 5.38
CA CYS A 89 12.37 -6.22 6.81
C CYS A 89 11.77 -7.34 7.66
N GLN A 90 10.60 -7.82 7.30
CA GLN A 90 9.87 -8.85 8.05
C GLN A 90 10.25 -10.28 7.65
N GLY A 91 10.88 -10.45 6.49
CA GLY A 91 11.23 -11.76 5.95
C GLY A 91 10.02 -12.60 5.54
N VAL A 92 8.90 -11.95 5.17
CA VAL A 92 7.65 -12.62 4.79
C VAL A 92 7.06 -12.01 3.52
N GLU A 93 6.28 -12.78 2.80
CA GLU A 93 5.57 -12.32 1.62
C GLU A 93 4.37 -11.43 1.98
N HIS A 94 4.05 -10.51 1.08
CA HIS A 94 2.83 -9.71 1.13
C HIS A 94 2.16 -9.77 -0.23
N ALA A 95 0.83 -9.82 -0.27
CA ALA A 95 0.09 -9.90 -1.50
C ALA A 95 -1.21 -9.08 -1.49
N GLY A 96 -1.67 -8.72 -2.68
CA GLY A 96 -2.93 -8.03 -2.90
C GLY A 96 -3.34 -8.05 -4.35
N LEU A 97 -4.39 -7.30 -4.66
CA LEU A 97 -4.99 -7.25 -5.99
C LEU A 97 -4.86 -5.87 -6.62
N VAL A 98 -4.81 -5.83 -7.94
CA VAL A 98 -5.03 -4.64 -8.74
C VAL A 98 -6.45 -4.66 -9.27
N CYS A 99 -7.17 -3.58 -9.02
CA CYS A 99 -8.57 -3.40 -9.35
C CYS A 99 -8.74 -2.33 -10.41
N LYS A 100 -9.79 -2.45 -11.23
CA LYS A 100 -10.17 -1.48 -12.24
C LYS A 100 -11.56 -0.94 -11.94
N ASP A 101 -11.73 0.37 -11.95
CA ASP A 101 -13.03 1.00 -11.73
C ASP A 101 -13.79 1.24 -13.04
N LYS A 102 -15.04 1.69 -12.91
CA LYS A 102 -15.93 2.02 -14.05
C LYS A 102 -15.40 3.13 -14.97
N ASN A 103 -14.43 3.92 -14.52
CA ASN A 103 -13.81 5.00 -15.28
C ASN A 103 -12.51 4.54 -15.97
N ASN A 104 -12.24 3.24 -16.02
CA ASN A 104 -11.02 2.63 -16.53
C ASN A 104 -9.76 3.11 -15.80
N LYS A 105 -9.86 3.46 -14.51
CA LYS A 105 -8.73 3.76 -13.65
C LYS A 105 -8.39 2.55 -12.80
N TYR A 106 -7.10 2.38 -12.52
CA TYR A 106 -6.56 1.26 -11.78
C TYR A 106 -6.16 1.71 -10.37
N PHE A 107 -6.24 0.80 -9.42
CA PHE A 107 -5.77 0.99 -8.05
C PHE A 107 -5.47 -0.37 -7.43
N TYR A 108 -4.76 -0.39 -6.33
CA TYR A 108 -4.42 -1.65 -5.65
C TYR A 108 -5.10 -1.75 -4.30
N THR A 109 -5.34 -2.97 -3.84
CA THR A 109 -5.87 -3.24 -2.50
C THR A 109 -4.71 -3.22 -1.49
N PRO A 110 -4.98 -2.93 -0.20
CA PRO A 110 -3.95 -3.03 0.84
C PRO A 110 -3.32 -4.42 0.86
N PRO A 111 -1.98 -4.52 0.97
CA PRO A 111 -1.30 -5.81 1.03
C PRO A 111 -1.69 -6.59 2.28
N LYS A 112 -1.86 -7.90 2.13
CA LYS A 112 -2.00 -8.85 3.24
C LYS A 112 -0.69 -9.56 3.47
N GLN A 113 -0.28 -9.63 4.72
CA GLN A 113 0.88 -10.38 5.13
C GLN A 113 0.61 -11.88 5.02
N GLY A 114 1.53 -12.58 4.38
CA GLY A 114 1.58 -14.04 4.28
C GLY A 114 2.63 -14.64 5.23
N ASN A 115 3.25 -15.70 4.76
CA ASN A 115 4.35 -16.39 5.43
C ASN A 115 5.69 -16.15 4.70
N VAL A 116 6.73 -16.88 5.10
CA VAL A 116 8.08 -16.77 4.50
C VAL A 116 8.10 -17.09 3.00
N ASN A 117 7.21 -17.96 2.52
CA ASN A 117 7.18 -18.45 1.14
C ASN A 117 5.76 -18.61 0.57
N THR A 118 4.77 -17.95 1.14
CA THR A 118 3.38 -18.07 0.69
C THR A 118 2.60 -16.81 1.05
N SER A 119 1.83 -16.28 0.10
CA SER A 119 0.91 -15.18 0.29
C SER A 119 -0.42 -15.41 -0.43
N TYR A 120 -1.46 -14.68 -0.01
CA TYR A 120 -2.84 -14.92 -0.42
C TYR A 120 -3.47 -13.62 -0.94
N PRO A 121 -3.27 -13.26 -2.23
CA PRO A 121 -3.71 -11.97 -2.78
C PRO A 121 -5.24 -11.76 -2.67
N PHE A 122 -6.03 -12.83 -2.75
CA PHE A 122 -7.50 -12.77 -2.70
C PHE A 122 -8.09 -12.57 -1.30
N GLU A 123 -7.27 -12.56 -0.25
CA GLU A 123 -7.69 -12.13 1.10
C GLU A 123 -7.87 -10.62 1.24
N SER A 124 -7.43 -9.85 0.24
CA SER A 124 -7.69 -8.42 0.12
C SER A 124 -8.47 -8.14 -1.16
N PRO A 125 -9.79 -8.44 -1.20
CA PRO A 125 -10.59 -8.39 -2.41
C PRO A 125 -10.80 -6.95 -2.91
N CYS A 126 -10.98 -6.83 -4.22
CA CYS A 126 -11.40 -5.59 -4.84
C CYS A 126 -12.80 -5.17 -4.33
N PRO A 127 -13.04 -3.86 -4.11
CA PRO A 127 -14.35 -3.36 -3.68
C PRO A 127 -15.48 -3.70 -4.66
N ASN A 128 -16.70 -3.80 -4.14
CA ASN A 128 -17.89 -4.02 -4.98
C ASN A 128 -18.00 -2.96 -6.08
N GLY A 129 -18.34 -3.41 -7.29
CA GLY A 129 -18.47 -2.53 -8.47
C GLY A 129 -17.14 -2.21 -9.16
N THR A 130 -16.07 -2.93 -8.82
CA THR A 130 -14.77 -2.89 -9.52
C THR A 130 -14.39 -4.29 -10.01
N GLU A 131 -13.50 -4.35 -11.00
CA GLU A 131 -13.01 -5.58 -11.61
C GLU A 131 -11.62 -5.91 -11.05
N THR A 132 -11.36 -7.18 -10.72
CA THR A 132 -10.01 -7.67 -10.43
C THR A 132 -9.28 -7.93 -11.75
N VAL A 133 -8.19 -7.22 -12.02
CA VAL A 133 -7.48 -7.29 -13.31
C VAL A 133 -6.07 -7.87 -13.18
N ALA A 134 -5.50 -7.85 -11.99
CA ALA A 134 -4.21 -8.48 -11.71
C ALA A 134 -4.05 -8.75 -10.21
N MET A 135 -3.00 -9.49 -9.88
CA MET A 135 -2.54 -9.69 -8.51
C MET A 135 -1.06 -9.28 -8.38
N TYR A 136 -0.64 -8.94 -7.18
CA TYR A 136 0.75 -8.65 -6.88
C TYR A 136 1.17 -9.34 -5.58
N HIS A 137 2.45 -9.70 -5.49
CA HIS A 137 3.05 -10.20 -4.25
C HIS A 137 4.53 -9.85 -4.18
N THR A 138 5.09 -10.00 -3.00
CA THR A 138 6.52 -9.85 -2.74
C THR A 138 7.10 -11.20 -2.31
N HIS A 139 8.38 -11.41 -2.62
CA HIS A 139 9.18 -12.45 -1.95
C HIS A 139 9.94 -11.78 -0.80
N GLY A 140 9.83 -12.28 0.42
CA GLY A 140 10.38 -11.70 1.64
C GLY A 140 11.85 -11.27 1.58
N SER A 141 12.68 -11.69 2.50
CA SER A 141 14.13 -11.46 2.46
C SER A 141 14.84 -12.51 1.60
N ASP A 142 16.04 -12.15 1.12
CA ASP A 142 16.92 -13.10 0.40
C ASP A 142 17.23 -14.32 1.29
N SER A 143 16.85 -15.49 0.84
CA SER A 143 17.04 -16.78 1.53
C SER A 143 18.42 -17.40 1.28
N ASN A 144 19.34 -16.67 0.63
CA ASN A 144 20.66 -17.17 0.22
C ASN A 144 20.58 -18.44 -0.67
N GLY A 145 19.57 -18.49 -1.54
CA GLY A 145 19.39 -19.56 -2.50
C GLY A 145 18.62 -20.77 -1.99
N VAL A 146 18.04 -20.71 -0.79
CA VAL A 146 17.15 -21.76 -0.28
C VAL A 146 15.84 -21.79 -1.05
N TYR A 147 15.32 -20.61 -1.41
CA TYR A 147 14.14 -20.42 -2.23
C TYR A 147 14.49 -19.66 -3.52
N GLY A 148 13.59 -19.67 -4.48
CA GLY A 148 13.74 -18.92 -5.73
C GLY A 148 13.31 -17.46 -5.59
N ASP A 149 13.92 -16.72 -4.68
CA ASP A 149 13.47 -15.37 -4.25
C ASP A 149 13.41 -14.33 -5.38
N GLU A 150 14.19 -14.53 -6.44
CA GLU A 150 14.31 -13.57 -7.54
C GLU A 150 13.46 -13.94 -8.78
N VAL A 151 12.61 -14.95 -8.68
CA VAL A 151 11.79 -15.42 -9.81
C VAL A 151 10.41 -15.89 -9.34
N PHE A 152 9.43 -15.80 -10.21
CA PHE A 152 8.12 -16.43 -9.97
C PHE A 152 8.24 -17.92 -9.71
N SER A 153 7.64 -18.40 -8.64
CA SER A 153 7.52 -19.83 -8.39
C SER A 153 6.58 -20.51 -9.42
N PRO A 154 6.65 -21.83 -9.58
CA PRO A 154 5.67 -22.55 -10.39
C PRO A 154 4.22 -22.34 -9.92
N ALA A 155 4.01 -22.21 -8.61
CA ALA A 155 2.68 -22.00 -8.03
C ALA A 155 2.11 -20.61 -8.41
N ASP A 156 2.94 -19.55 -8.43
CA ASP A 156 2.53 -18.21 -8.84
C ASP A 156 2.08 -18.17 -10.29
N LYS A 157 2.84 -18.84 -11.18
CA LYS A 157 2.52 -18.96 -12.60
C LYS A 157 1.23 -19.74 -12.82
N GLU A 158 1.04 -20.82 -12.09
CA GLU A 158 -0.19 -21.61 -12.13
C GLU A 158 -1.39 -20.81 -11.61
N LEU A 159 -1.23 -20.04 -10.54
CA LEU A 159 -2.29 -19.17 -10.01
C LEU A 159 -2.69 -18.11 -11.04
N SER A 160 -1.73 -17.45 -11.70
CA SER A 160 -1.98 -16.49 -12.78
C SER A 160 -2.79 -17.12 -13.91
N LYS A 161 -2.40 -18.32 -14.35
CA LYS A 161 -3.10 -19.08 -15.38
C LYS A 161 -4.52 -19.44 -14.95
N ASN A 162 -4.69 -19.99 -13.74
CA ASN A 162 -5.98 -20.47 -13.25
C ASN A 162 -6.98 -19.32 -13.00
N LYS A 163 -6.50 -18.14 -12.64
CA LYS A 163 -7.31 -16.94 -12.46
C LYS A 163 -7.49 -16.12 -13.73
N ALA A 164 -6.74 -16.44 -14.79
CA ALA A 164 -6.72 -15.73 -16.08
C ALA A 164 -6.40 -14.23 -15.92
N ILE A 165 -5.55 -13.86 -14.95
CA ILE A 165 -5.08 -12.50 -14.69
C ILE A 165 -3.56 -12.47 -14.55
N SER A 166 -2.94 -11.33 -14.89
CA SER A 166 -1.50 -11.11 -14.73
C SER A 166 -1.08 -11.13 -13.26
N SER A 167 0.12 -11.60 -12.98
CA SER A 167 0.74 -11.50 -11.66
C SER A 167 2.00 -10.64 -11.70
N TYR A 168 2.18 -9.81 -10.68
CA TYR A 168 3.36 -8.97 -10.49
C TYR A 168 4.13 -9.42 -9.26
N LEU A 169 5.46 -9.39 -9.35
CA LEU A 169 6.37 -9.81 -8.29
C LEU A 169 7.35 -8.69 -7.96
N GLY A 170 7.50 -8.40 -6.66
CA GLY A 170 8.60 -7.65 -6.10
C GLY A 170 9.60 -8.59 -5.44
N THR A 171 10.87 -8.51 -5.87
CA THR A 171 11.92 -9.40 -5.35
C THR A 171 12.79 -8.72 -4.30
N PRO A 172 13.51 -9.48 -3.44
CA PRO A 172 14.42 -8.92 -2.45
C PRO A 172 15.51 -8.01 -3.04
N LYS A 173 15.97 -8.28 -4.27
CA LYS A 173 16.95 -7.43 -4.96
C LYS A 173 16.35 -6.26 -5.73
N GLY A 174 15.04 -6.02 -5.55
CA GLY A 174 14.36 -4.85 -6.08
C GLY A 174 13.91 -4.96 -7.54
N SER A 175 13.78 -6.18 -8.07
CA SER A 175 13.19 -6.41 -9.39
C SER A 175 11.67 -6.29 -9.33
N PHE A 176 11.10 -5.63 -10.33
CA PHE A 176 9.69 -5.59 -10.65
C PHE A 176 9.44 -6.49 -11.86
N GLN A 177 8.74 -7.58 -11.67
CA GLN A 177 8.50 -8.58 -12.71
C GLN A 177 7.01 -8.76 -12.96
N LYS A 178 6.67 -9.20 -14.17
CA LYS A 178 5.31 -9.53 -14.57
C LYS A 178 5.27 -10.88 -15.26
N VAL A 179 4.27 -11.69 -14.95
CA VAL A 179 3.91 -12.90 -15.69
C VAL A 179 2.46 -12.77 -16.16
N GLU A 180 2.22 -13.12 -17.43
CA GLU A 180 0.90 -13.18 -18.02
C GLU A 180 0.27 -14.58 -17.85
N PRO A 181 -1.07 -14.73 -17.96
CA PRO A 181 -1.74 -16.03 -17.81
C PRO A 181 -1.28 -17.11 -18.79
N ASN A 182 -0.74 -16.72 -19.96
CA ASN A 182 -0.15 -17.63 -20.94
C ASN A 182 1.27 -18.09 -20.60
N GLY A 183 1.85 -17.57 -19.52
CA GLY A 183 3.20 -17.87 -19.05
C GLY A 183 4.29 -16.93 -19.57
N ASP A 184 3.95 -15.98 -20.45
CA ASP A 184 4.88 -14.97 -20.93
C ASP A 184 5.34 -14.05 -19.78
N GLN A 185 6.62 -13.69 -19.77
CA GLN A 185 7.21 -12.76 -18.82
C GLN A 185 7.66 -11.47 -19.53
N PRO A 186 6.72 -10.55 -19.81
CA PRO A 186 7.00 -9.38 -20.64
C PRO A 186 7.83 -8.32 -19.93
N MET A 187 8.02 -8.45 -18.62
CA MET A 187 8.66 -7.42 -17.81
C MET A 187 9.57 -8.01 -16.73
N ASN A 188 10.78 -7.45 -16.67
CA ASN A 188 11.71 -7.60 -15.57
C ASN A 188 12.53 -6.30 -15.49
N LYS A 189 12.21 -5.42 -14.55
CA LYS A 189 12.83 -4.10 -14.35
C LYS A 189 13.33 -3.98 -12.91
N SER A 190 14.35 -3.18 -12.67
CA SER A 190 14.75 -2.74 -11.33
C SER A 190 13.95 -1.50 -10.92
N GLY A 191 14.00 -1.13 -9.65
CA GLY A 191 13.44 0.13 -9.14
C GLY A 191 12.56 -0.01 -7.90
N LEU A 192 12.35 -1.23 -7.42
CA LEU A 192 11.74 -1.45 -6.12
C LEU A 192 12.79 -1.31 -5.00
N PRO A 193 12.37 -1.04 -3.74
CA PRO A 193 13.26 -1.17 -2.58
C PRO A 193 13.94 -2.55 -2.56
N SER A 194 15.26 -2.57 -2.33
CA SER A 194 16.07 -3.79 -2.28
C SER A 194 16.74 -4.01 -0.92
N GLN A 195 16.33 -3.25 0.08
CA GLN A 195 16.87 -3.31 1.43
C GLN A 195 15.76 -2.99 2.44
N CYS A 196 15.88 -3.59 3.62
CA CYS A 196 15.16 -3.13 4.79
C CYS A 196 15.70 -1.75 5.19
N ARG A 197 14.85 -0.74 5.17
CA ARG A 197 15.19 0.60 5.65
C ARG A 197 14.23 0.99 6.76
N VAL A 198 14.79 1.48 7.86
CA VAL A 198 14.03 1.88 9.04
C VAL A 198 14.42 3.30 9.39
N HIS A 199 13.46 4.17 9.57
CA HIS A 199 13.68 5.51 10.07
C HIS A 199 14.18 5.48 11.53
N ALA A 200 14.76 6.58 12.01
CA ALA A 200 15.22 6.70 13.39
C ALA A 200 14.09 6.53 14.44
N ASN A 201 12.84 6.72 14.03
CA ASN A 201 11.64 6.48 14.86
C ASN A 201 11.15 5.01 14.81
N GLY A 202 11.81 4.12 14.08
CA GLY A 202 11.47 2.71 13.96
C GLY A 202 10.49 2.37 12.81
N GLU A 203 10.03 3.34 12.03
CA GLU A 203 9.18 3.09 10.86
C GLU A 203 9.98 2.55 9.69
N ILE A 204 9.41 1.57 8.98
CA ILE A 204 9.97 0.97 7.75
C ILE A 204 9.51 1.81 6.54
N TYR A 205 10.41 2.05 5.57
CA TYR A 205 10.12 2.80 4.35
C TYR A 205 10.78 2.21 3.10
#